data_c78ef0c5ea76a66f7d2694d463b30a2f
#
_entry.id   c78ef0c5ea76a66f7d2694d463b30a2f
#
_cell.length_a   1.000
_cell.length_b   1.000
_cell.length_c   1.000
_cell.angle_alpha   90.00
_cell.angle_beta   90.00
_cell.angle_gamma   90.00
#
_symmetry.space_group_name_H-M   'P 1'
#
loop_
_entity.id
_entity.type
_entity.pdbx_description
1 polymer ?
#
loop_
_entity_poly.entity_id
_entity_poly.type
_entity_poly.pdbx_seq_one_letter_code
_entity_poly.pdbx_strand_id
1 'polypeptide(L)'
;MLTLLKNLECYAPEHIGKNDILICAGKIYKIAPRMDNAGCGLIESADDCDGLLAFPGLIDQHVHIAGGGGEQGFSSRTSEMDATDILAAGVTTVVGLLGADGTTRSLESLYAKAKALEEQGLTTYIY
;
A
#
# COMPACT_ATOMS: atom_id res chain seq x y z
N MET A 1 -2.67 5.13 -18.48
CA MET A 1 -1.94 3.84 -18.36
C MET A 1 -2.92 2.77 -17.91
N LEU A 2 -3.06 1.70 -18.69
CA LEU A 2 -3.84 0.50 -18.35
C LEU A 2 -2.88 -0.67 -18.18
N THR A 3 -3.00 -1.36 -17.03
CA THR A 3 -2.24 -2.58 -16.74
C THR A 3 -3.21 -3.73 -16.53
N LEU A 4 -2.96 -4.85 -17.17
CA LEU A 4 -3.77 -6.07 -17.01
C LEU A 4 -2.94 -7.14 -16.31
N LEU A 5 -3.36 -7.53 -15.12
CA LEU A 5 -2.81 -8.66 -14.38
C LEU A 5 -3.71 -9.87 -14.62
N LYS A 6 -3.14 -10.97 -15.10
CA LYS A 6 -3.91 -12.15 -15.53
C LYS A 6 -3.70 -13.33 -14.58
N ASN A 7 -4.72 -14.17 -14.52
CA ASN A 7 -4.67 -15.48 -13.84
C ASN A 7 -4.41 -15.43 -12.33
N LEU A 8 -4.76 -14.34 -11.65
CA LEU A 8 -4.61 -14.21 -10.20
C LEU A 8 -5.66 -15.03 -9.45
N GLU A 9 -5.25 -15.73 -8.40
CA GLU A 9 -6.19 -16.31 -7.44
C GLU A 9 -6.65 -15.22 -6.46
N CYS A 10 -7.90 -14.75 -6.59
CA CYS A 10 -8.37 -13.51 -6.00
C CYS A 10 -9.23 -13.74 -4.75
N TYR A 11 -9.08 -12.83 -3.77
CA TYR A 11 -9.84 -12.72 -2.53
C TYR A 11 -10.34 -11.29 -2.35
N ALA A 12 -11.61 -11.10 -1.87
CA ALA A 12 -12.19 -9.76 -1.72
C ALA A 12 -13.34 -9.64 -0.67
N PRO A 13 -13.16 -9.91 0.63
CA PRO A 13 -12.13 -10.72 1.30
C PRO A 13 -12.29 -12.22 1.06
N GLU A 14 -13.48 -12.68 0.69
CA GLU A 14 -13.77 -14.07 0.41
C GLU A 14 -13.08 -14.53 -0.88
N HIS A 15 -12.81 -15.81 -0.98
CA HIS A 15 -12.26 -16.41 -2.20
C HIS A 15 -13.22 -16.25 -3.37
N ILE A 16 -12.81 -15.53 -4.40
CA ILE A 16 -13.62 -15.30 -5.62
C ILE A 16 -13.06 -16.01 -6.86
N GLY A 17 -12.03 -16.87 -6.66
CA GLY A 17 -11.44 -17.71 -7.69
C GLY A 17 -10.47 -17.00 -8.61
N LYS A 18 -10.08 -17.68 -9.67
CA LYS A 18 -9.09 -17.19 -10.64
C LYS A 18 -9.68 -16.08 -11.51
N ASN A 19 -9.08 -14.91 -11.46
CA ASN A 19 -9.55 -13.73 -12.16
C ASN A 19 -8.40 -12.92 -12.76
N ASP A 20 -8.75 -12.11 -13.77
CA ASP A 20 -7.90 -11.04 -14.29
C ASP A 20 -8.30 -9.71 -13.64
N ILE A 21 -7.32 -8.85 -13.37
CA ILE A 21 -7.50 -7.53 -12.78
C ILE A 21 -7.01 -6.47 -13.77
N LEU A 22 -7.92 -5.58 -14.19
CA LEU A 22 -7.58 -4.42 -14.99
C LEU A 22 -7.40 -3.21 -14.09
N ILE A 23 -6.22 -2.59 -14.17
CA ILE A 23 -5.86 -1.39 -13.41
C ILE A 23 -5.82 -0.19 -14.36
N CYS A 24 -6.46 0.90 -13.97
CA CYS A 24 -6.47 2.18 -14.68
C CYS A 24 -6.08 3.29 -13.72
N ALA A 25 -5.05 4.06 -14.07
CA ALA A 25 -4.58 5.20 -13.26
C ALA A 25 -4.38 4.86 -11.77
N GLY A 26 -3.78 3.70 -11.48
CA GLY A 26 -3.51 3.24 -10.11
C GLY A 26 -4.73 2.70 -9.35
N LYS A 27 -5.87 2.51 -10.02
CA LYS A 27 -7.08 1.97 -9.39
C LYS A 27 -7.55 0.71 -10.11
N ILE A 28 -8.10 -0.24 -9.36
CA ILE A 28 -8.78 -1.40 -9.94
C ILE A 28 -10.02 -0.90 -10.69
N TYR A 29 -10.02 -1.10 -12.00
CA TYR A 29 -11.14 -0.74 -12.86
C TYR A 29 -12.13 -1.89 -13.03
N LYS A 30 -11.60 -3.13 -13.15
CA LYS A 30 -12.44 -4.32 -13.37
C LYS A 30 -11.72 -5.57 -12.85
N ILE A 31 -12.51 -6.49 -12.30
CA ILE A 31 -12.10 -7.87 -12.00
C ILE A 31 -13.07 -8.79 -12.78
N ALA A 32 -12.54 -9.76 -13.51
CA ALA A 32 -13.35 -10.71 -14.28
C ALA A 32 -12.56 -12.01 -14.51
N PRO A 33 -13.25 -13.15 -14.69
CA PRO A 33 -12.61 -14.47 -14.85
C PRO A 33 -11.63 -14.54 -16.03
N ARG A 34 -11.85 -13.72 -17.06
CA ARG A 34 -10.98 -13.60 -18.22
C ARG A 34 -11.19 -12.26 -18.92
N MET A 35 -10.08 -11.63 -19.28
CA MET A 35 -10.08 -10.44 -20.12
C MET A 35 -9.14 -10.63 -21.32
N ASP A 36 -9.67 -10.42 -22.53
CA ASP A 36 -8.86 -10.53 -23.74
C ASP A 36 -8.15 -9.21 -24.03
N ASN A 37 -6.86 -9.28 -24.33
CA ASN A 37 -6.06 -8.12 -24.77
C ASN A 37 -6.35 -7.74 -26.23
N ALA A 38 -7.09 -8.58 -26.95
CA ALA A 38 -7.28 -8.45 -28.39
C ALA A 38 -8.06 -7.18 -28.73
N GLY A 39 -7.39 -6.21 -29.32
CA GLY A 39 -7.99 -5.03 -29.93
C GLY A 39 -8.02 -3.76 -29.08
N CYS A 40 -7.57 -3.77 -27.84
CA CYS A 40 -7.43 -2.56 -27.04
C CYS A 40 -5.98 -2.07 -27.04
N GLY A 41 -5.60 -1.24 -28.00
CA GLY A 41 -4.27 -0.59 -28.04
C GLY A 41 -4.00 0.35 -26.85
N LEU A 42 -4.85 0.30 -25.82
CA LEU A 42 -4.73 1.11 -24.60
C LEU A 42 -4.09 0.33 -23.43
N ILE A 43 -3.95 -1.01 -23.53
CA ILE A 43 -3.27 -1.81 -22.50
C ILE A 43 -1.76 -1.73 -22.76
N GLU A 44 -1.05 -1.10 -21.83
CA GLU A 44 0.40 -0.88 -21.94
C GLU A 44 1.21 -2.07 -21.43
N SER A 45 0.70 -2.77 -20.42
CA SER A 45 1.30 -4.01 -19.90
C SER A 45 0.24 -5.06 -19.62
N ALA A 46 0.60 -6.30 -19.86
CA ALA A 46 -0.21 -7.47 -19.50
C ALA A 46 0.74 -8.53 -18.91
N ASP A 47 0.60 -8.78 -17.61
CA ASP A 47 1.45 -9.67 -16.87
C ASP A 47 0.68 -10.95 -16.52
N ASP A 48 1.29 -12.11 -16.78
CA ASP A 48 0.76 -13.39 -16.33
C ASP A 48 1.20 -13.64 -14.89
N CYS A 49 0.22 -13.65 -13.99
CA CYS A 49 0.41 -13.81 -12.55
C CYS A 49 -0.07 -15.20 -12.06
N ASP A 50 -0.05 -16.20 -12.93
CA ASP A 50 -0.49 -17.56 -12.56
C ASP A 50 0.28 -18.08 -11.34
N GLY A 51 -0.44 -18.62 -10.37
CA GLY A 51 0.11 -19.09 -9.09
C GLY A 51 0.29 -17.98 -8.02
N LEU A 52 0.03 -16.71 -8.34
CA LEU A 52 0.03 -15.64 -7.35
C LEU A 52 -1.37 -15.42 -6.77
N LEU A 53 -1.38 -14.97 -5.51
CA LEU A 53 -2.60 -14.64 -4.77
C LEU A 53 -2.79 -13.11 -4.76
N ALA A 54 -4.02 -12.65 -4.96
CA ALA A 54 -4.40 -11.25 -4.84
C ALA A 54 -5.37 -11.07 -3.66
N PHE A 55 -4.96 -10.26 -2.69
CA PHE A 55 -5.76 -9.89 -1.53
C PHE A 55 -5.94 -8.36 -1.47
N PRO A 56 -7.01 -7.86 -0.81
CA PRO A 56 -7.01 -6.48 -0.34
C PRO A 56 -5.78 -6.20 0.52
N GLY A 57 -5.13 -5.06 0.29
CA GLY A 57 -3.98 -4.67 1.09
C GLY A 57 -4.33 -4.52 2.57
N LEU A 58 -3.39 -4.83 3.44
CA LEU A 58 -3.58 -4.72 4.89
C LEU A 58 -3.66 -3.25 5.32
N ILE A 59 -4.38 -2.99 6.40
CA ILE A 59 -4.52 -1.68 7.02
C ILE A 59 -3.86 -1.73 8.39
N ASP A 60 -2.79 -0.95 8.59
CA ASP A 60 -2.20 -0.74 9.91
C ASP A 60 -2.83 0.51 10.54
N GLN A 61 -3.63 0.29 11.58
CA GLN A 61 -4.42 1.35 12.22
C GLN A 61 -3.65 2.12 13.29
N HIS A 62 -2.41 1.75 13.60
CA HIS A 62 -1.63 2.39 14.65
C HIS A 62 -0.14 2.23 14.41
N VAL A 63 0.46 3.16 13.69
CA VAL A 63 1.88 3.08 13.34
C VAL A 63 2.61 4.42 13.47
N HIS A 64 3.80 4.38 14.08
CA HIS A 64 4.66 5.57 14.22
C HIS A 64 5.46 5.81 12.93
N ILE A 65 4.78 6.30 11.87
CA ILE A 65 5.42 6.51 10.54
C ILE A 65 6.58 7.50 10.58
N ALA A 66 6.54 8.50 11.47
CA ALA A 66 7.65 9.42 11.72
C ALA A 66 8.70 8.86 12.71
N GLY A 67 8.64 7.55 12.97
CA GLY A 67 9.46 6.86 13.96
C GLY A 67 8.85 6.86 15.36
N GLY A 68 9.12 5.81 16.11
CA GLY A 68 8.67 5.60 17.50
C GLY A 68 9.82 5.63 18.51
N GLY A 69 9.59 5.06 19.67
CA GLY A 69 10.56 5.00 20.77
C GLY A 69 10.79 6.36 21.44
N GLY A 70 11.84 6.43 22.24
CA GLY A 70 12.17 7.63 23.00
C GLY A 70 11.81 7.55 24.50
N GLU A 71 11.08 6.52 24.93
CA GLU A 71 10.66 6.33 26.32
C GLU A 71 11.83 6.20 27.29
N GLN A 72 12.96 5.66 26.81
CA GLN A 72 14.19 5.50 27.60
C GLN A 72 15.25 6.56 27.25
N GLY A 73 14.82 7.70 26.68
CA GLY A 73 15.67 8.77 26.21
C GLY A 73 15.94 8.73 24.70
N PHE A 74 16.62 9.74 24.19
CA PHE A 74 16.81 9.92 22.74
C PHE A 74 17.55 8.78 22.04
N SER A 75 18.38 8.01 22.75
CA SER A 75 19.07 6.86 22.18
C SER A 75 18.16 5.66 21.88
N SER A 76 16.94 5.62 22.46
CA SER A 76 15.96 4.57 22.23
C SER A 76 14.98 4.88 21.09
N ARG A 77 15.19 6.00 20.36
CA ARG A 77 14.37 6.37 19.21
C ARG A 77 14.60 5.45 18.03
N THR A 78 13.52 5.12 17.30
CA THR A 78 13.60 4.41 16.03
C THR A 78 13.57 5.41 14.86
N SER A 79 14.10 5.01 13.71
CA SER A 79 13.99 5.76 12.46
C SER A 79 12.55 5.88 11.98
N GLU A 80 12.32 6.77 11.02
CA GLU A 80 11.08 6.80 10.25
C GLU A 80 10.87 5.49 9.49
N MET A 81 9.61 5.15 9.24
CA MET A 81 9.25 3.99 8.43
C MET A 81 9.57 4.24 6.95
N ASP A 82 10.10 3.22 6.29
CA ASP A 82 10.26 3.25 4.83
C ASP A 82 9.03 2.66 4.13
N ALA A 83 8.61 3.25 3.01
CA ALA A 83 7.49 2.76 2.23
C ALA A 83 7.71 1.33 1.72
N THR A 84 8.96 1.00 1.38
CA THR A 84 9.33 -0.34 0.91
C THR A 84 9.10 -1.39 1.97
N ASP A 85 9.43 -1.10 3.23
CA ASP A 85 9.22 -2.03 4.35
C ASP A 85 7.72 -2.22 4.64
N ILE A 86 6.94 -1.13 4.58
CA ILE A 86 5.49 -1.16 4.78
C ILE A 86 4.83 -2.02 3.69
N LEU A 87 5.18 -1.79 2.43
CA LEU A 87 4.64 -2.54 1.28
C LEU A 87 5.09 -4.01 1.29
N ALA A 88 6.34 -4.29 1.67
CA ALA A 88 6.84 -5.66 1.80
C ALA A 88 6.09 -6.48 2.86
N ALA A 89 5.53 -5.81 3.88
CA ALA A 89 4.65 -6.42 4.87
C ALA A 89 3.19 -6.61 4.38
N GLY A 90 2.88 -6.23 3.13
CA GLY A 90 1.52 -6.29 2.57
C GLY A 90 0.59 -5.17 3.04
N VAL A 91 1.11 -4.16 3.75
CA VAL A 91 0.34 -3.02 4.22
C VAL A 91 0.26 -1.97 3.11
N THR A 92 -0.94 -1.54 2.78
CA THR A 92 -1.20 -0.52 1.74
C THR A 92 -1.85 0.74 2.30
N THR A 93 -2.35 0.67 3.55
CA THR A 93 -2.96 1.79 4.25
C THR A 93 -2.39 1.88 5.65
N VAL A 94 -1.94 3.06 6.07
CA VAL A 94 -1.42 3.31 7.41
C VAL A 94 -2.18 4.46 8.09
N VAL A 95 -2.43 4.32 9.39
CA VAL A 95 -2.92 5.39 10.24
C VAL A 95 -1.79 5.80 11.18
N GLY A 96 -1.11 6.87 10.81
CA GLY A 96 0.07 7.38 11.48
C GLY A 96 -0.23 8.24 12.70
N LEU A 97 0.60 8.13 13.72
CA LEU A 97 0.53 8.96 14.93
C LEU A 97 1.92 9.24 15.48
N LEU A 98 2.00 10.23 16.37
CA LEU A 98 3.20 10.50 17.14
C LEU A 98 3.37 9.47 18.28
N GLY A 99 4.63 9.14 18.58
CA GLY A 99 4.99 8.33 19.75
C GLY A 99 5.26 9.17 20.99
N ALA A 100 6.03 8.62 21.92
CA ALA A 100 6.36 9.25 23.20
C ALA A 100 7.26 10.49 23.08
N ASP A 101 8.02 10.64 21.99
CA ASP A 101 8.89 11.80 21.77
C ASP A 101 8.11 13.02 21.26
N GLY A 102 7.55 13.79 22.18
CA GLY A 102 6.91 15.06 21.89
C GLY A 102 7.85 16.27 21.79
N THR A 103 9.18 16.06 21.91
CA THR A 103 10.15 17.14 21.88
C THR A 103 10.76 17.35 20.49
N THR A 104 11.11 16.26 19.81
CA THR A 104 11.82 16.30 18.54
C THR A 104 10.99 15.82 17.35
N ARG A 105 9.76 15.37 17.59
CA ARG A 105 8.75 15.03 16.58
C ARG A 105 7.52 15.89 16.78
N SER A 106 6.97 16.39 15.66
CA SER A 106 5.83 17.29 15.67
C SER A 106 4.74 16.80 14.71
N LEU A 107 3.55 17.38 14.81
CA LEU A 107 2.44 17.10 13.88
C LEU A 107 2.81 17.48 12.44
N GLU A 108 3.61 18.53 12.25
CA GLU A 108 4.09 18.94 10.93
C GLU A 108 5.03 17.89 10.32
N SER A 109 5.92 17.32 11.13
CA SER A 109 6.80 16.22 10.65
C SER A 109 6.01 14.96 10.34
N LEU A 110 5.01 14.62 11.15
CA LEU A 110 4.09 13.51 10.91
C LEU A 110 3.31 13.71 9.60
N TYR A 111 2.77 14.92 9.40
CA TYR A 111 2.04 15.26 8.17
C TYR A 111 2.94 15.18 6.93
N ALA A 112 4.14 15.74 7.00
CA ALA A 112 5.11 15.68 5.90
C ALA A 112 5.46 14.23 5.54
N LYS A 113 5.67 13.38 6.55
CA LYS A 113 5.93 11.95 6.33
C LYS A 113 4.74 11.22 5.72
N ALA A 114 3.53 11.50 6.18
CA ALA A 114 2.32 10.93 5.61
C ALA A 114 2.19 11.29 4.11
N LYS A 115 2.43 12.54 3.74
CA LYS A 115 2.40 12.98 2.34
C LYS A 115 3.50 12.34 1.49
N ALA A 116 4.70 12.17 2.04
CA ALA A 116 5.78 11.47 1.35
C ALA A 116 5.42 10.00 1.07
N LEU A 117 4.75 9.32 2.00
CA LEU A 117 4.28 7.95 1.80
C LEU A 117 3.14 7.87 0.76
N GLU A 118 2.25 8.86 0.70
CA GLU A 118 1.22 8.96 -0.36
C GLU A 118 1.85 9.10 -1.75
N GLU A 119 2.90 9.91 -1.89
CA GLU A 119 3.64 10.05 -3.15
C GLU A 119 4.30 8.72 -3.60
N GLN A 120 4.57 7.83 -2.65
CA GLN A 120 5.12 6.49 -2.87
C GLN A 120 4.05 5.40 -3.05
N GLY A 121 2.76 5.79 -3.10
CA GLY A 121 1.64 4.90 -3.44
C GLY A 121 0.87 4.31 -2.27
N LEU A 122 1.19 4.68 -1.03
CA LEU A 122 0.43 4.27 0.16
C LEU A 122 -0.80 5.17 0.36
N THR A 123 -1.82 4.63 1.01
CA THR A 123 -2.91 5.45 1.57
C THR A 123 -2.57 5.80 3.01
N THR A 124 -2.61 7.09 3.37
CA THR A 124 -2.24 7.52 4.71
C THR A 124 -3.34 8.34 5.40
N TYR A 125 -3.50 8.09 6.68
CA TYR A 125 -4.28 8.89 7.61
C TYR A 125 -3.39 9.21 8.81
N ILE A 126 -3.68 10.32 9.50
CA ILE A 126 -2.99 10.71 10.74
C ILE A 126 -4.00 11.21 11.78
N TYR A 127 -3.70 11.06 13.06
CA TYR A 127 -4.46 11.62 14.20
C TYR A 127 -3.55 11.97 15.38
#